data_5a431ab343959e5ff701538684678e79
#
_entry.id   5a431ab343959e5ff701538684678e79
#
_cell.length_a   1.000
_cell.length_b   1.000
_cell.length_c   1.000
_cell.angle_alpha   90.00
_cell.angle_beta   90.00
_cell.angle_gamma   90.00
#
_symmetry.space_group_name_H-M   'P 1'
#
loop_
_entity.id
_entity.type
_entity.pdbx_description
1 polymer ?
#
loop_
_entity_poly.entity_id
_entity_poly.type
_entity_poly.pdbx_seq_one_letter_code
_entity_poly.pdbx_strand_id
1 'polypeptide(L)'
;MNTWASIVPLIGGETIAMENIFKTKPKYFLTFDGFQANEEHLLNYYNNEIPYINLSKGEKHTEGVDVVNTVCPCAGLSSLSPQAASNSPMNDWMIKSAEYVLTEVKPKVFWGENAPRLASKMGEPVVKRLRKIAEANGYTFSIFKTKSLLHGLSQVRDRTFYFFWKGDQVPMFEYIDRKPSLIADDIRSIKR
;
A
#
# COMPACT_ATOMS: atom_id res chain seq x y z
N MET A 1 -1.90 -20.07 8.41
CA MET A 1 -2.71 -19.12 7.63
C MET A 1 -2.10 -17.77 7.90
N ASN A 2 -1.76 -16.99 6.86
CA ASN A 2 -1.13 -15.69 7.09
C ASN A 2 -2.17 -14.67 7.59
N THR A 3 -1.81 -13.93 8.62
CA THR A 3 -2.61 -12.83 9.16
C THR A 3 -2.19 -11.52 8.53
N TRP A 4 -3.13 -10.57 8.38
CA TRP A 4 -2.83 -9.32 7.72
C TRP A 4 -3.67 -8.14 8.24
N ALA A 5 -3.17 -6.94 8.00
CA ALA A 5 -3.82 -5.67 8.33
C ALA A 5 -3.50 -4.62 7.27
N SER A 6 -4.19 -3.49 7.30
CA SER A 6 -3.89 -2.35 6.44
C SER A 6 -3.67 -1.08 7.27
N ILE A 7 -2.73 -0.24 6.84
CA ILE A 7 -2.51 1.10 7.37
C ILE A 7 -2.78 2.15 6.29
N VAL A 8 -3.60 3.16 6.61
CA VAL A 8 -4.08 4.17 5.65
C VAL A 8 -4.64 3.50 4.39
N PRO A 9 -5.67 2.64 4.52
CA PRO A 9 -6.19 1.86 3.40
C PRO A 9 -6.96 2.69 2.37
N LEU A 10 -7.32 3.93 2.67
CA LEU A 10 -8.15 4.83 1.85
C LEU A 10 -9.43 4.14 1.37
N ILE A 11 -9.70 4.13 0.06
CA ILE A 11 -10.89 3.47 -0.51
C ILE A 11 -10.82 1.94 -0.51
N GLY A 12 -9.67 1.34 -0.16
CA GLY A 12 -9.53 -0.08 0.14
C GLY A 12 -9.38 -1.04 -1.04
N GLY A 13 -9.03 -0.57 -2.23
CA GLY A 13 -8.85 -1.46 -3.39
C GLY A 13 -7.82 -2.56 -3.15
N GLU A 14 -6.67 -2.21 -2.60
CA GLU A 14 -5.61 -3.14 -2.24
C GLU A 14 -6.00 -4.05 -1.07
N THR A 15 -6.78 -3.52 -0.13
CA THR A 15 -7.34 -4.28 1.00
C THR A 15 -8.27 -5.39 0.51
N ILE A 16 -9.18 -5.09 -0.41
CA ILE A 16 -10.07 -6.08 -1.03
C ILE A 16 -9.26 -7.10 -1.85
N ALA A 17 -8.21 -6.66 -2.55
CA ALA A 17 -7.32 -7.58 -3.26
C ALA A 17 -6.59 -8.55 -2.30
N MET A 18 -6.14 -8.06 -1.15
CA MET A 18 -5.54 -8.88 -0.09
C MET A 18 -6.52 -9.92 0.44
N GLU A 19 -7.77 -9.52 0.74
CA GLU A 19 -8.82 -10.45 1.16
C GLU A 19 -9.06 -11.55 0.11
N ASN A 20 -9.11 -11.17 -1.16
CA ASN A 20 -9.28 -12.13 -2.26
C ASN A 20 -8.13 -13.13 -2.38
N ILE A 21 -6.91 -12.73 -2.06
CA ILE A 21 -5.71 -13.59 -2.10
C ILE A 21 -5.65 -14.47 -0.85
N PHE A 22 -5.76 -13.89 0.33
CA PHE A 22 -5.61 -14.62 1.59
C PHE A 22 -6.87 -15.38 2.02
N LYS A 23 -8.03 -15.07 1.45
CA LYS A 23 -9.34 -15.64 1.81
C LYS A 23 -9.70 -15.43 3.29
N THR A 24 -9.20 -14.34 3.87
CA THR A 24 -9.45 -13.96 5.27
C THR A 24 -9.66 -12.45 5.35
N LYS A 25 -10.49 -12.02 6.29
CA LYS A 25 -10.65 -10.58 6.61
C LYS A 25 -9.37 -10.03 7.26
N PRO A 26 -9.10 -8.71 7.16
CA PRO A 26 -8.01 -8.07 7.90
C PRO A 26 -8.26 -8.16 9.41
N LYS A 27 -7.19 -8.18 10.18
CA LYS A 27 -7.26 -8.18 11.65
C LYS A 27 -7.67 -6.83 12.22
N TYR A 28 -7.19 -5.77 11.59
CA TYR A 28 -7.50 -4.38 11.95
C TYR A 28 -7.10 -3.42 10.81
N PHE A 29 -7.63 -2.20 10.91
CA PHE A 29 -7.18 -1.06 10.13
C PHE A 29 -6.47 -0.06 11.04
N LEU A 30 -5.34 0.46 10.57
CA LEU A 30 -4.61 1.55 11.19
C LEU A 30 -4.80 2.81 10.37
N THR A 31 -5.03 3.94 11.03
CA THR A 31 -5.21 5.22 10.35
C THR A 31 -4.56 6.36 11.15
N PHE A 32 -4.51 7.52 10.53
CA PHE A 32 -4.17 8.80 11.15
C PHE A 32 -5.30 9.80 10.96
N ASP A 33 -5.31 10.88 11.73
CA ASP A 33 -6.27 11.95 11.55
C ASP A 33 -6.23 12.52 10.12
N GLY A 34 -7.42 12.80 9.59
CA GLY A 34 -7.61 13.33 8.24
C GLY A 34 -7.93 12.29 7.16
N PHE A 35 -7.88 10.98 7.45
CA PHE A 35 -8.18 9.93 6.47
C PHE A 35 -9.58 9.31 6.61
N GLN A 36 -10.28 9.54 7.72
CA GLN A 36 -11.54 8.88 8.07
C GLN A 36 -12.59 8.97 6.97
N ALA A 37 -12.78 10.15 6.38
CA ALA A 37 -13.75 10.35 5.29
C ALA A 37 -13.42 9.54 4.03
N ASN A 38 -12.14 9.28 3.76
CA ASN A 38 -11.69 8.48 2.61
C ASN A 38 -11.82 6.98 2.87
N GLU A 39 -11.92 6.56 4.13
CA GLU A 39 -11.93 5.17 4.58
C GLU A 39 -13.34 4.67 4.91
N GLU A 40 -14.33 5.56 4.98
CA GLU A 40 -15.72 5.25 5.34
C GLU A 40 -16.33 4.15 4.45
N HIS A 41 -16.09 4.18 3.15
CA HIS A 41 -16.61 3.15 2.23
C HIS A 41 -16.03 1.78 2.53
N LEU A 42 -14.75 1.71 2.88
CA LEU A 42 -14.10 0.46 3.26
C LEU A 42 -14.65 -0.07 4.59
N LEU A 43 -14.84 0.79 5.58
CA LEU A 43 -15.42 0.41 6.86
C LEU A 43 -16.84 -0.14 6.68
N ASN A 44 -17.65 0.50 5.85
CA ASN A 44 -19.01 0.05 5.51
C ASN A 44 -19.00 -1.28 4.75
N TYR A 45 -18.03 -1.51 3.86
CA TYR A 45 -17.87 -2.80 3.17
C TYR A 45 -17.70 -3.97 4.15
N TYR A 46 -17.02 -3.74 5.28
CA TYR A 46 -16.86 -4.71 6.36
C TYR A 46 -17.91 -4.59 7.48
N ASN A 47 -19.00 -3.88 7.26
CA ASN A 47 -20.07 -3.62 8.26
C ASN A 47 -19.54 -3.04 9.59
N ASN A 48 -18.44 -2.31 9.55
CA ASN A 48 -17.74 -1.80 10.73
C ASN A 48 -17.33 -2.89 11.75
N GLU A 49 -17.16 -4.14 11.30
CA GLU A 49 -16.78 -5.27 12.17
C GLU A 49 -15.26 -5.33 12.42
N ILE A 50 -14.47 -4.71 11.56
CA ILE A 50 -13.00 -4.72 11.67
C ILE A 50 -12.56 -3.61 12.63
N PRO A 51 -11.72 -3.90 13.65
CA PRO A 51 -11.17 -2.89 14.54
C PRO A 51 -10.51 -1.76 13.75
N TYR A 52 -10.90 -0.53 14.03
CA TYR A 52 -10.41 0.68 13.37
C TYR A 52 -9.66 1.53 14.40
N ILE A 53 -8.35 1.62 14.25
CA ILE A 53 -7.40 2.13 15.24
C ILE A 53 -6.79 3.43 14.74
N ASN A 54 -7.04 4.53 15.46
CA ASN A 54 -6.50 5.85 15.09
C ASN A 54 -5.21 6.16 15.87
N LEU A 55 -4.09 6.05 15.18
CA LEU A 55 -2.76 6.27 15.74
C LEU A 55 -2.51 7.71 16.22
N SER A 56 -3.20 8.69 15.62
CA SER A 56 -3.11 10.10 16.06
C SER A 56 -3.76 10.33 17.42
N LYS A 57 -4.67 9.45 17.83
CA LYS A 57 -5.31 9.48 19.16
C LYS A 57 -4.54 8.69 20.21
N GLY A 58 -3.39 8.14 19.88
CA GLY A 58 -2.61 7.29 20.77
C GLY A 58 -3.14 5.86 20.93
N GLU A 59 -4.12 5.48 20.10
CA GLU A 59 -4.60 4.10 20.05
C GLU A 59 -3.51 3.18 19.51
N LYS A 60 -3.51 1.91 19.92
CA LYS A 60 -2.51 0.91 19.52
C LYS A 60 -3.18 -0.37 19.05
N HIS A 61 -2.54 -1.05 18.10
CA HIS A 61 -2.94 -2.41 17.71
C HIS A 61 -2.70 -3.39 18.88
N THR A 62 -3.47 -4.46 18.92
CA THR A 62 -3.48 -5.42 20.02
C THR A 62 -2.73 -6.72 19.69
N GLU A 63 -2.50 -7.00 18.42
CA GLU A 63 -1.84 -8.24 17.97
C GLU A 63 -0.92 -7.96 16.76
N GLY A 64 0.15 -8.74 16.64
CA GLY A 64 1.00 -8.73 15.44
C GLY A 64 0.34 -9.45 14.27
N VAL A 65 0.73 -9.09 13.05
CA VAL A 65 0.29 -9.74 11.81
C VAL A 65 1.48 -10.07 10.91
N ASP A 66 1.29 -11.01 9.99
CA ASP A 66 2.34 -11.42 9.05
C ASP A 66 2.58 -10.41 7.93
N VAL A 67 1.50 -9.77 7.45
CA VAL A 67 1.55 -8.84 6.32
C VAL A 67 0.77 -7.57 6.63
N VAL A 68 1.34 -6.42 6.27
CA VAL A 68 0.64 -5.13 6.28
C VAL A 68 0.73 -4.49 4.91
N ASN A 69 -0.36 -3.90 4.44
CA ASN A 69 -0.37 -3.08 3.23
C ASN A 69 -0.77 -1.64 3.51
N THR A 70 -0.43 -0.74 2.59
CA THR A 70 -0.79 0.68 2.65
C THR A 70 -1.06 1.28 1.28
N VAL A 71 -1.94 2.29 1.25
CA VAL A 71 -2.21 3.13 0.07
C VAL A 71 -2.04 4.59 0.46
N CYS A 72 -0.82 4.97 0.83
CA CYS A 72 -0.55 6.35 1.21
C CYS A 72 -0.83 7.34 0.07
N PRO A 73 -1.31 8.57 0.37
CA PRO A 73 -1.60 9.58 -0.63
C PRO A 73 -0.44 9.79 -1.61
N CYS A 74 -0.74 9.76 -2.91
CA CYS A 74 0.25 9.92 -3.98
C CYS A 74 0.39 11.37 -4.47
N ALA A 75 -0.37 12.33 -3.92
CA ALA A 75 -0.40 13.71 -4.39
C ALA A 75 0.99 14.38 -4.43
N GLY A 76 1.88 14.02 -3.50
CA GLY A 76 3.25 14.52 -3.46
C GLY A 76 4.15 14.02 -4.61
N LEU A 77 3.77 12.95 -5.30
CA LEU A 77 4.56 12.33 -6.38
C LEU A 77 3.75 12.13 -7.67
N SER A 78 2.48 12.49 -7.68
CA SER A 78 1.62 12.35 -8.87
C SER A 78 2.00 13.37 -9.95
N SER A 79 2.07 12.92 -11.21
CA SER A 79 2.26 13.83 -12.36
C SER A 79 1.06 14.73 -12.61
N LEU A 80 -0.09 14.39 -12.06
CA LEU A 80 -1.34 15.15 -12.21
C LEU A 80 -1.54 16.16 -11.08
N SER A 81 -0.70 16.15 -10.05
CA SER A 81 -0.80 17.07 -8.94
C SER A 81 0.09 18.28 -9.14
N PRO A 82 -0.45 19.52 -9.07
CA PRO A 82 0.36 20.73 -9.08
C PRO A 82 1.23 20.88 -7.84
N GLN A 83 0.94 20.14 -6.76
CA GLN A 83 1.67 20.14 -5.50
C GLN A 83 2.74 19.04 -5.43
N ALA A 84 2.99 18.34 -6.55
CA ALA A 84 3.99 17.28 -6.59
C ALA A 84 5.40 17.87 -6.43
N ALA A 85 6.08 17.47 -5.38
CA ALA A 85 7.46 17.86 -5.07
C ALA A 85 8.13 16.77 -4.20
N SER A 86 9.44 16.67 -4.30
CA SER A 86 10.21 15.71 -3.48
C SER A 86 10.06 15.94 -1.97
N ASN A 87 9.85 17.20 -1.55
CA ASN A 87 9.64 17.63 -0.17
C ASN A 87 8.17 17.86 0.19
N SER A 88 7.23 17.39 -0.62
CA SER A 88 5.80 17.54 -0.31
C SER A 88 5.46 16.84 1.01
N PRO A 89 4.71 17.50 1.93
CA PRO A 89 4.25 16.89 3.19
C PRO A 89 3.42 15.62 2.98
N MET A 90 2.77 15.48 1.80
CA MET A 90 2.01 14.27 1.45
C MET A 90 2.89 13.01 1.41
N ASN A 91 4.20 13.16 1.15
CA ASN A 91 5.14 12.06 1.14
C ASN A 91 5.45 11.53 2.56
N ASP A 92 5.24 12.34 3.60
CA ASP A 92 5.52 11.96 4.98
C ASP A 92 4.58 10.86 5.49
N TRP A 93 3.42 10.68 4.87
CA TRP A 93 2.51 9.58 5.26
C TRP A 93 3.11 8.20 4.98
N MET A 94 3.87 8.04 3.88
CA MET A 94 4.62 6.80 3.63
C MET A 94 5.67 6.56 4.72
N ILE A 95 6.35 7.62 5.16
CA ILE A 95 7.38 7.56 6.20
C ILE A 95 6.77 7.20 7.55
N LYS A 96 5.74 7.93 7.99
CA LYS A 96 5.03 7.67 9.26
C LYS A 96 4.44 6.26 9.31
N SER A 97 3.84 5.80 8.20
CA SER A 97 3.32 4.45 8.10
C SER A 97 4.43 3.40 8.23
N ALA A 98 5.56 3.60 7.53
CA ALA A 98 6.69 2.69 7.61
C ALA A 98 7.33 2.69 9.01
N GLU A 99 7.51 3.86 9.62
CA GLU A 99 8.02 3.97 10.99
C GLU A 99 7.16 3.16 11.95
N TYR A 100 5.84 3.42 12.01
CA TYR A 100 4.96 2.69 12.92
C TYR A 100 4.94 1.19 12.62
N VAL A 101 4.76 0.81 11.37
CA VAL A 101 4.62 -0.61 11.00
C VAL A 101 5.90 -1.39 11.31
N LEU A 102 7.08 -0.87 11.00
CA LEU A 102 8.34 -1.59 11.18
C LEU A 102 8.82 -1.59 12.64
N THR A 103 8.47 -0.56 13.44
CA THR A 103 8.87 -0.50 14.86
C THR A 103 7.89 -1.19 15.80
N GLU A 104 6.59 -1.07 15.55
CA GLU A 104 5.54 -1.54 16.48
C GLU A 104 4.91 -2.86 16.03
N VAL A 105 4.40 -2.93 14.78
CA VAL A 105 3.71 -4.14 14.27
C VAL A 105 4.69 -5.24 13.92
N LYS A 106 5.82 -4.91 13.30
CA LYS A 106 6.93 -5.81 12.91
C LYS A 106 6.49 -7.02 12.06
N PRO A 107 5.72 -6.80 10.98
CA PRO A 107 5.24 -7.89 10.13
C PRO A 107 6.41 -8.57 9.38
N LYS A 108 6.17 -9.74 8.80
CA LYS A 108 7.14 -10.37 7.88
C LYS A 108 7.30 -9.56 6.59
N VAL A 109 6.19 -8.97 6.12
CA VAL A 109 6.16 -8.15 4.91
C VAL A 109 5.31 -6.90 5.15
N PHE A 110 5.84 -5.74 4.85
CA PHE A 110 5.08 -4.51 4.68
C PHE A 110 5.22 -4.03 3.24
N TRP A 111 4.12 -3.66 2.60
CA TRP A 111 4.16 -3.18 1.23
C TRP A 111 3.17 -2.06 0.98
N GLY A 112 3.45 -1.26 -0.04
CA GLY A 112 2.56 -0.20 -0.47
C GLY A 112 2.68 0.13 -1.94
N GLU A 113 1.71 0.90 -2.43
CA GLU A 113 1.64 1.42 -3.79
C GLU A 113 1.76 2.93 -3.78
N ASN A 114 2.35 3.50 -4.83
CA ASN A 114 2.38 4.94 -5.06
C ASN A 114 2.57 5.29 -6.54
N ALA A 115 2.58 6.59 -6.85
CA ALA A 115 2.78 7.11 -8.19
C ALA A 115 4.13 6.67 -8.79
N PRO A 116 4.25 6.60 -10.14
CA PRO A 116 5.48 6.16 -10.81
C PRO A 116 6.71 6.99 -10.48
N ARG A 117 6.52 8.26 -10.10
CA ARG A 117 7.62 9.17 -9.73
C ARG A 117 8.32 8.78 -8.42
N LEU A 118 7.74 7.89 -7.61
CA LEU A 118 8.46 7.34 -6.46
C LEU A 118 9.76 6.63 -6.90
N ALA A 119 9.74 5.95 -8.05
CA ALA A 119 10.90 5.29 -8.64
C ALA A 119 11.71 6.22 -9.58
N SER A 120 11.71 7.52 -9.35
CA SER A 120 12.43 8.52 -10.14
C SER A 120 13.30 9.42 -9.24
N LYS A 121 14.08 10.33 -9.86
CA LYS A 121 14.85 11.35 -9.12
C LYS A 121 14.00 12.16 -8.13
N MET A 122 12.73 12.44 -8.47
CA MET A 122 11.81 13.15 -7.59
C MET A 122 11.49 12.34 -6.32
N GLY A 123 11.33 11.03 -6.43
CA GLY A 123 11.06 10.15 -5.30
C GLY A 123 12.28 9.75 -4.49
N GLU A 124 13.49 10.00 -4.99
CA GLU A 124 14.74 9.57 -4.35
C GLU A 124 14.87 9.99 -2.88
N PRO A 125 14.53 11.22 -2.46
CA PRO A 125 14.60 11.61 -1.04
C PRO A 125 13.67 10.77 -0.16
N VAL A 126 12.47 10.44 -0.64
CA VAL A 126 11.50 9.58 0.07
C VAL A 126 12.04 8.15 0.15
N VAL A 127 12.52 7.60 -0.96
CA VAL A 127 13.11 6.26 -1.03
C VAL A 127 14.30 6.12 -0.08
N LYS A 128 15.18 7.14 -0.01
CA LYS A 128 16.31 7.14 0.94
C LYS A 128 15.86 7.09 2.40
N ARG A 129 14.78 7.82 2.75
CA ARG A 129 14.20 7.78 4.10
C ARG A 129 13.61 6.41 4.41
N LEU A 130 12.82 5.86 3.50
CA LEU A 130 12.22 4.51 3.65
C LEU A 130 13.28 3.43 3.81
N ARG A 131 14.37 3.51 3.04
CA ARG A 131 15.50 2.59 3.12
C ARG A 131 16.20 2.64 4.47
N LYS A 132 16.45 3.84 5.01
CA LYS A 132 17.02 4.02 6.34
C LYS A 132 16.15 3.42 7.44
N ILE A 133 14.84 3.60 7.34
CA ILE A 133 13.89 2.99 8.30
C ILE A 133 13.94 1.46 8.20
N ALA A 134 13.99 0.91 7.00
CA ALA A 134 14.14 -0.53 6.79
C ALA A 134 15.39 -1.08 7.45
N GLU A 135 16.56 -0.51 7.13
CA GLU A 135 17.87 -0.90 7.66
C GLU A 135 17.90 -0.84 9.20
N ALA A 136 17.39 0.25 9.79
CA ALA A 136 17.32 0.42 11.24
C ALA A 136 16.44 -0.61 11.96
N ASN A 137 15.53 -1.26 11.26
CA ASN A 137 14.57 -2.25 11.81
C ASN A 137 14.81 -3.68 11.32
N GLY A 138 15.90 -3.95 10.60
CA GLY A 138 16.25 -5.29 10.11
C GLY A 138 15.39 -5.77 8.95
N TYR A 139 14.99 -4.84 8.06
CA TYR A 139 14.26 -5.13 6.83
C TYR A 139 15.08 -4.81 5.60
N THR A 140 14.89 -5.60 4.56
CA THR A 140 15.35 -5.28 3.21
C THR A 140 14.26 -4.54 2.45
N PHE A 141 14.63 -3.41 1.82
CA PHE A 141 13.72 -2.59 1.04
C PHE A 141 13.89 -2.84 -0.45
N SER A 142 12.79 -3.06 -1.15
CA SER A 142 12.75 -3.19 -2.61
C SER A 142 11.65 -2.33 -3.22
N ILE A 143 11.83 -1.97 -4.49
CA ILE A 143 10.91 -1.12 -5.23
C ILE A 143 10.72 -1.66 -6.65
N PHE A 144 9.47 -1.72 -7.11
CA PHE A 144 9.10 -2.26 -8.42
C PHE A 144 8.19 -1.27 -9.15
N LYS A 145 8.59 -0.90 -10.34
CA LYS A 145 7.74 -0.13 -11.24
C LYS A 145 7.06 -1.06 -12.23
N THR A 146 5.75 -0.92 -12.39
CA THR A 146 4.97 -1.75 -13.31
C THR A 146 3.91 -0.94 -14.04
N LYS A 147 3.31 -1.58 -15.04
CA LYS A 147 2.21 -1.04 -15.86
C LYS A 147 1.03 -1.98 -15.80
N SER A 148 -0.17 -1.44 -15.63
CA SER A 148 -1.38 -2.23 -15.59
C SER A 148 -1.62 -3.09 -16.85
N LEU A 149 -1.17 -2.64 -18.00
CA LEU A 149 -1.23 -3.41 -19.25
C LEU A 149 -0.49 -4.75 -19.16
N LEU A 150 0.63 -4.83 -18.43
CA LEU A 150 1.39 -6.06 -18.23
C LEU A 150 0.63 -7.09 -17.37
N HIS A 151 -0.39 -6.65 -16.67
CA HIS A 151 -1.25 -7.49 -15.83
C HIS A 151 -2.63 -7.77 -16.44
N GLY A 152 -2.79 -7.49 -17.74
CA GLY A 152 -4.01 -7.80 -18.48
C GLY A 152 -5.14 -6.77 -18.34
N LEU A 153 -4.88 -5.61 -17.74
CA LEU A 153 -5.87 -4.53 -17.67
C LEU A 153 -5.85 -3.69 -18.95
N SER A 154 -7.02 -3.28 -19.43
CA SER A 154 -7.17 -2.42 -20.61
C SER A 154 -6.90 -0.94 -20.36
N GLN A 155 -6.41 -0.59 -19.18
CA GLN A 155 -6.07 0.77 -18.77
C GLN A 155 -4.55 1.00 -18.76
N VAL A 156 -4.09 2.13 -19.26
CA VAL A 156 -2.69 2.56 -19.12
C VAL A 156 -2.51 3.25 -17.77
N ARG A 157 -1.96 2.52 -16.79
CA ARG A 157 -1.71 3.03 -15.44
C ARG A 157 -0.37 2.53 -14.92
N ASP A 158 0.62 3.39 -14.90
CA ASP A 158 1.93 3.08 -14.30
C ASP A 158 1.88 3.24 -12.79
N ARG A 159 2.47 2.31 -12.06
CA ARG A 159 2.54 2.34 -10.61
C ARG A 159 3.90 1.85 -10.11
N THR A 160 4.23 2.30 -8.91
CA THR A 160 5.39 1.84 -8.18
C THR A 160 4.91 1.15 -6.91
N PHE A 161 5.31 -0.11 -6.75
CA PHE A 161 5.13 -0.88 -5.52
C PHE A 161 6.44 -0.87 -4.74
N TYR A 162 6.36 -0.76 -3.43
CA TYR A 162 7.50 -0.85 -2.54
C TYR A 162 7.24 -1.87 -1.45
N PHE A 163 8.29 -2.58 -1.04
CA PHE A 163 8.20 -3.68 -0.09
C PHE A 163 9.31 -3.57 0.94
N PHE A 164 8.97 -3.95 2.15
CA PHE A 164 9.88 -4.19 3.26
C PHE A 164 9.78 -5.67 3.63
N TRP A 165 10.87 -6.38 3.49
CA TRP A 165 10.97 -7.81 3.77
C TRP A 165 11.77 -7.99 5.03
N LYS A 166 11.24 -8.71 6.03
CA LYS A 166 11.97 -8.99 7.25
C LYS A 166 13.14 -9.93 6.95
N GLY A 167 14.36 -9.48 7.27
CA GLY A 167 15.60 -10.19 6.95
C GLY A 167 16.27 -9.65 5.68
N ASP A 168 17.18 -10.45 5.13
CA ASP A 168 18.13 -10.08 4.08
C ASP A 168 17.76 -10.60 2.68
N GLN A 169 16.71 -11.40 2.57
CA GLN A 169 16.28 -11.98 1.30
C GLN A 169 15.09 -11.26 0.70
N VAL A 170 15.17 -10.96 -0.59
CA VAL A 170 14.08 -10.39 -1.39
C VAL A 170 13.60 -11.44 -2.37
N PRO A 171 12.31 -11.84 -2.31
CA PRO A 171 11.75 -12.75 -3.29
C PRO A 171 11.82 -12.18 -4.70
N MET A 172 12.07 -13.05 -5.68
CA MET A 172 11.91 -12.68 -7.09
C MET A 172 10.42 -12.66 -7.44
N PHE A 173 9.98 -11.57 -8.05
CA PHE A 173 8.64 -11.51 -8.63
C PHE A 173 8.64 -12.14 -10.01
N GLU A 174 7.71 -13.05 -10.26
CA GLU A 174 7.44 -13.54 -11.60
C GLU A 174 6.59 -12.52 -12.34
N TYR A 175 7.08 -12.06 -13.48
CA TYR A 175 6.26 -11.29 -14.42
C TYR A 175 5.38 -12.25 -15.20
N ILE A 176 4.09 -12.22 -14.90
CA ILE A 176 3.08 -12.92 -15.71
C ILE A 176 2.62 -11.90 -16.76
N ASP A 177 3.17 -12.01 -17.98
CA ASP A 177 2.70 -11.21 -19.10
C ASP A 177 1.32 -11.71 -19.53
N ARG A 178 0.30 -10.89 -19.29
CA ARG A 178 -1.07 -11.16 -19.71
C ARG A 178 -1.44 -10.20 -20.82
N LYS A 179 -2.01 -10.72 -21.90
CA LYS A 179 -2.60 -9.86 -22.94
C LYS A 179 -3.68 -8.98 -22.32
N PRO A 180 -3.69 -7.66 -22.59
CA PRO A 180 -4.75 -6.79 -22.12
C PRO A 180 -6.11 -7.28 -22.63
N SER A 181 -7.12 -7.30 -21.75
CA SER A 181 -8.50 -7.53 -22.13
C SER A 181 -9.03 -6.33 -22.93
N LEU A 182 -9.98 -6.58 -23.83
CA LEU A 182 -10.69 -5.50 -24.49
C LEU A 182 -11.67 -4.86 -23.48
N ILE A 183 -11.81 -3.53 -23.54
CA ILE A 183 -12.76 -2.78 -22.67
C ILE A 183 -14.17 -3.39 -22.73
N ALA A 184 -14.59 -3.87 -23.90
CA ALA A 184 -15.89 -4.53 -24.08
C ALA A 184 -16.02 -5.83 -23.26
N ASP A 185 -14.93 -6.58 -23.07
CA ASP A 185 -14.90 -7.81 -22.30
C ASP A 185 -14.93 -7.51 -20.81
N ASP A 186 -14.22 -6.46 -20.36
CA ASP A 186 -14.26 -5.98 -18.99
C ASP A 186 -15.67 -5.53 -18.59
N ILE A 187 -16.37 -4.77 -19.48
CA ILE A 187 -17.76 -4.34 -19.24
C ILE A 187 -18.72 -5.52 -19.18
N ARG A 188 -18.53 -6.55 -20.03
CA ARG A 188 -19.37 -7.76 -20.01
C ARG A 188 -19.20 -8.57 -18.72
N SER A 189 -17.99 -8.58 -18.16
CA SER A 189 -17.72 -9.30 -16.91
C SER A 189 -18.41 -8.69 -15.68
N ILE A 190 -18.67 -7.37 -15.69
CA ILE A 190 -19.36 -6.66 -14.60
C ILE A 190 -20.89 -7.02 -14.54
N LYS A 191 -21.47 -7.51 -15.66
CA LYS A 191 -22.90 -7.82 -15.74
C LYS A 191 -23.26 -9.26 -15.31
N ARG A 192 -22.32 -10.01 -14.83
CA ARG A 192 -22.51 -11.39 -14.30
C ARG A 192 -22.29 -11.38 -12.78
#